data_b863ee5b865f0860cfad59785990a804
#
_entry.id   b863ee5b865f0860cfad59785990a804
#
_cell.length_a   1.000
_cell.length_b   1.000
_cell.length_c   1.000
_cell.angle_alpha   90.00
_cell.angle_beta   90.00
_cell.angle_gamma   90.00
#
_symmetry.space_group_name_H-M   'P 1'
#
loop_
_entity.id
_entity.type
_entity.pdbx_description
1 polymer ?
#
loop_
_entity_poly.entity_id
_entity_poly.type
_entity_poly.pdbx_seq_one_letter_code
_entity_poly.pdbx_strand_id
1 'polypeptide(L)'
;MLERLVERHGHHLIMRGDAELIEFIASSAVDNKKVIEVQIPNEFRICLVTRDGSTFIPWRESILKERDTILAIIKNESHALIKKYMRKA
;
A
#
# COMPACT_ATOMS: atom_id res chain seq x y z
N MET A 1 18.26 -6.74 7.89
CA MET A 1 18.08 -5.34 7.63
C MET A 1 17.00 -5.07 6.66
N LEU A 2 16.26 -4.08 6.95
CA LEU A 2 15.10 -3.78 6.15
C LEU A 2 15.42 -3.38 4.72
N GLU A 3 16.51 -2.72 4.50
CA GLU A 3 16.83 -2.27 3.17
C GLU A 3 16.95 -3.40 2.18
N ARG A 4 17.18 -4.60 2.66
CA ARG A 4 17.29 -5.73 1.77
C ARG A 4 15.97 -6.16 1.22
N LEU A 5 14.91 -5.86 1.95
CA LEU A 5 13.57 -6.29 1.57
C LEU A 5 12.96 -5.38 0.53
N VAL A 6 13.40 -4.17 0.50
CA VAL A 6 12.80 -3.14 -0.33
C VAL A 6 13.02 -3.34 -1.82
N GLU A 7 14.04 -4.07 -2.19
CA GLU A 7 14.32 -4.23 -3.60
C GLU A 7 13.28 -5.07 -4.31
N ARG A 8 12.43 -5.74 -3.56
CA ARG A 8 11.38 -6.53 -4.17
C ARG A 8 10.10 -5.73 -4.15
N HIS A 9 9.84 -5.00 -5.19
CA HIS A 9 8.65 -4.17 -5.24
C HIS A 9 7.40 -5.02 -5.19
N GLY A 10 6.35 -4.47 -4.59
CA GLY A 10 5.10 -5.18 -4.46
C GLY A 10 5.16 -6.34 -3.51
N HIS A 11 6.08 -6.31 -2.55
CA HIS A 11 6.28 -7.44 -1.66
C HIS A 11 6.19 -7.02 -0.21
N HIS A 12 5.97 -8.00 0.66
CA HIS A 12 5.91 -7.70 2.07
C HIS A 12 7.31 -7.47 2.60
N LEU A 13 7.40 -6.51 3.49
CA LEU A 13 8.65 -6.13 4.11
C LEU A 13 8.80 -6.78 5.48
N ILE A 14 7.71 -6.93 6.20
CA ILE A 14 7.71 -7.48 7.55
C ILE A 14 6.43 -8.26 7.74
N MET A 15 6.53 -9.38 8.41
CA MET A 15 5.37 -10.17 8.75
C MET A 15 5.29 -10.31 10.27
N ARG A 16 4.11 -10.18 10.81
CA ARG A 16 3.93 -10.29 12.24
C ARG A 16 2.55 -10.91 12.51
N GLY A 17 2.57 -12.15 13.02
CA GLY A 17 1.32 -12.84 13.26
C GLY A 17 0.59 -13.06 11.94
N ASP A 18 -0.65 -12.60 11.88
CA ASP A 18 -1.46 -12.75 10.67
C ASP A 18 -1.53 -11.46 9.86
N ALA A 19 -0.59 -10.56 10.07
CA ALA A 19 -0.54 -9.30 9.35
C ALA A 19 0.87 -9.07 8.80
N GLU A 20 0.96 -8.24 7.78
CA GLU A 20 2.25 -7.93 7.19
C GLU A 20 2.28 -6.50 6.72
N LEU A 21 3.50 -5.98 6.60
CA LEU A 21 3.75 -4.68 6.05
C LEU A 21 4.20 -4.90 4.62
N ILE A 22 3.53 -4.27 3.68
CA ILE A 22 3.83 -4.46 2.27
C ILE A 22 4.07 -3.11 1.59
N GLU A 23 4.78 -3.17 0.48
CA GLU A 23 4.99 -1.99 -0.34
C GLU A 23 4.64 -2.35 -1.78
N PHE A 24 3.92 -1.48 -2.46
CA PHE A 24 3.54 -1.75 -3.84
C PHE A 24 3.31 -0.45 -4.59
N ILE A 25 3.31 -0.56 -5.91
CA ILE A 25 3.04 0.58 -6.78
C ILE A 25 1.56 0.54 -7.14
N ALA A 26 0.90 1.67 -6.97
CA ALA A 26 -0.54 1.76 -7.15
C ALA A 26 -0.93 1.62 -8.62
N SER A 27 -1.99 0.86 -8.84
CA SER A 27 -2.56 0.69 -10.16
C SER A 27 -3.55 1.83 -10.43
N SER A 28 -4.10 1.84 -11.63
CA SER A 28 -5.11 2.84 -11.99
C SER A 28 -6.36 2.74 -11.13
N ALA A 29 -6.57 1.61 -10.47
CA ALA A 29 -7.77 1.42 -9.65
C ALA A 29 -7.83 2.38 -8.46
N VAL A 30 -6.69 2.93 -8.03
CA VAL A 30 -6.71 3.89 -6.91
C VAL A 30 -6.70 5.34 -7.38
N ASP A 31 -6.53 5.58 -8.67
CA ASP A 31 -6.35 6.93 -9.15
C ASP A 31 -7.52 7.84 -8.78
N ASN A 32 -7.19 8.97 -8.14
CA ASN A 32 -8.17 9.96 -7.70
C ASN A 32 -9.11 9.48 -6.59
N LYS A 33 -8.80 8.38 -5.95
CA LYS A 33 -9.61 7.91 -4.82
C LYS A 33 -9.02 8.44 -3.53
N LYS A 34 -9.89 8.64 -2.54
CA LYS A 34 -9.44 9.03 -1.21
C LYS A 34 -8.94 7.78 -0.49
N VAL A 35 -7.99 8.00 0.42
CA VAL A 35 -7.46 6.89 1.21
C VAL A 35 -8.58 6.11 1.88
N ILE A 36 -9.56 6.81 2.45
CA ILE A 36 -10.65 6.13 3.14
C ILE A 36 -11.49 5.26 2.22
N GLU A 37 -11.49 5.55 0.93
CA GLU A 37 -12.24 4.75 -0.03
C GLU A 37 -11.52 3.46 -0.38
N VAL A 38 -10.22 3.42 -0.14
CA VAL A 38 -9.40 2.27 -0.49
C VAL A 38 -9.12 1.40 0.71
N GLN A 39 -8.92 2.00 1.88
CA GLN A 39 -8.66 1.26 3.10
C GLN A 39 -9.84 0.38 3.50
N ILE A 40 -9.53 -0.72 4.18
CA ILE A 40 -10.54 -1.63 4.70
C ILE A 40 -10.30 -1.71 6.20
N PRO A 41 -11.25 -1.23 7.01
CA PRO A 41 -11.06 -1.22 8.47
C PRO A 41 -10.65 -2.57 9.00
N ASN A 42 -9.62 -2.56 9.83
CA ASN A 42 -9.09 -3.75 10.48
C ASN A 42 -8.47 -4.77 9.52
N GLU A 43 -8.33 -4.45 8.24
CA GLU A 43 -7.76 -5.39 7.28
C GLU A 43 -6.67 -4.79 6.42
N PHE A 44 -6.80 -3.53 6.03
CA PHE A 44 -5.86 -2.90 5.13
C PHE A 44 -5.77 -1.42 5.44
N ARG A 45 -4.57 -0.97 5.80
CA ARG A 45 -4.36 0.43 6.15
C ARG A 45 -3.14 0.98 5.45
N ILE A 46 -3.30 2.11 4.80
CA ILE A 46 -2.20 2.78 4.11
C ILE A 46 -1.43 3.63 5.12
N CYS A 47 -0.12 3.40 5.18
CA CYS A 47 0.74 4.08 6.16
C CYS A 47 1.53 5.21 5.57
N LEU A 48 2.08 5.03 4.37
CA LEU A 48 2.89 6.06 3.72
C LEU A 48 2.62 6.04 2.23
N VAL A 49 2.77 7.20 1.61
CA VAL A 49 2.66 7.33 0.16
C VAL A 49 3.86 8.10 -0.32
N THR A 50 4.54 7.57 -1.34
CA THR A 50 5.64 8.27 -1.98
C THR A 50 5.23 8.62 -3.39
N ARG A 51 5.36 9.88 -3.74
CA ARG A 51 4.98 10.41 -5.04
C ARG A 51 6.03 11.38 -5.51
N ASP A 52 6.56 11.13 -6.71
CA ASP A 52 7.57 12.03 -7.29
C ASP A 52 8.72 12.32 -6.34
N GLY A 53 9.16 11.27 -5.65
CA GLY A 53 10.30 11.40 -4.77
C GLY A 53 9.98 11.96 -3.39
N SER A 54 8.75 12.33 -3.13
CA SER A 54 8.35 12.87 -1.83
C SER A 54 7.46 11.88 -1.11
N THR A 55 7.70 11.71 0.18
CA THR A 55 6.93 10.78 1.00
C THR A 55 6.09 11.57 2.00
N PHE A 56 4.84 11.20 2.13
CA PHE A 56 3.98 11.85 3.11
C PHE A 56 3.13 10.82 3.84
N ILE A 57 2.68 11.20 5.03
CA ILE A 57 1.78 10.35 5.81
C ILE A 57 0.37 10.76 5.44
N PRO A 58 -0.37 9.88 4.78
CA PRO A 58 -1.70 10.26 4.31
C PRO A 58 -2.72 10.23 5.45
N TRP A 59 -3.79 10.97 5.26
CA TRP A 59 -4.92 10.89 6.14
C TRP A 59 -6.12 10.48 5.31
N ARG A 60 -7.24 10.25 5.95
CA ARG A 60 -8.39 9.64 5.29
C ARG A 60 -8.85 10.38 4.03
N GLU A 61 -8.69 11.68 4.01
CA GLU A 61 -9.14 12.48 2.86
C GLU A 61 -8.08 12.68 1.79
N SER A 62 -6.88 12.17 2.01
CA SER A 62 -5.81 12.30 1.02
C SER A 62 -6.19 11.61 -0.28
N ILE A 63 -5.84 12.22 -1.39
CA ILE A 63 -6.14 11.66 -2.71
C ILE A 63 -4.96 10.84 -3.18
N LEU A 64 -5.23 9.63 -3.61
CA LEU A 64 -4.21 8.74 -4.14
C LEU A 64 -4.12 8.89 -5.65
N LYS A 65 -2.98 8.57 -6.20
CA LYS A 65 -2.74 8.65 -7.63
C LYS A 65 -2.14 7.35 -8.13
N GLU A 66 -2.44 7.05 -9.38
CA GLU A 66 -1.81 5.92 -10.04
C GLU A 66 -0.29 6.10 -9.99
N ARG A 67 0.43 5.02 -9.78
CA ARG A 67 1.89 4.99 -9.68
C ARG A 67 2.45 5.49 -8.36
N ASP A 68 1.61 5.89 -7.43
CA ASP A 68 2.10 6.15 -6.08
C ASP A 68 2.75 4.88 -5.55
N THR A 69 3.81 5.04 -4.77
CA THR A 69 4.35 3.91 -4.03
C THR A 69 3.68 3.92 -2.67
N ILE A 70 3.01 2.84 -2.35
CA ILE A 70 2.21 2.75 -1.13
C ILE A 70 2.80 1.75 -0.17
N LEU A 71 2.99 2.18 1.07
CA LEU A 71 3.40 1.30 2.16
C LEU A 71 2.17 1.09 3.02
N ALA A 72 1.81 -0.17 3.25
CA ALA A 72 0.56 -0.47 3.93
C ALA A 72 0.67 -1.69 4.82
N ILE A 73 -0.23 -1.77 5.78
CA ILE A 73 -0.37 -2.93 6.65
C ILE A 73 -1.59 -3.69 6.19
N ILE A 74 -1.46 -5.01 6.05
CA ILE A 74 -2.55 -5.83 5.57
C ILE A 74 -2.60 -7.17 6.31
N LYS A 75 -3.81 -7.64 6.57
CA LYS A 75 -3.99 -8.97 7.10
C LYS A 75 -3.72 -9.98 6.00
N ASN A 76 -3.11 -11.10 6.34
CA ASN A 76 -2.75 -12.11 5.35
C ASN A 76 -3.93 -12.53 4.49
N GLU A 77 -5.07 -12.73 5.09
CA GLU A 77 -6.23 -13.23 4.37
C GLU A 77 -6.88 -12.19 3.48
N SER A 78 -6.42 -10.96 3.54
CA SER A 78 -7.05 -9.87 2.79
C SER A 78 -6.32 -9.54 1.50
N HIS A 79 -5.26 -10.25 1.16
CA HIS A 79 -4.50 -9.96 -0.04
C HIS A 79 -5.36 -9.91 -1.30
N ALA A 80 -6.28 -10.85 -1.42
CA ALA A 80 -7.11 -10.91 -2.62
C ALA A 80 -7.96 -9.65 -2.78
N LEU A 81 -8.30 -9.02 -1.67
CA LEU A 81 -9.17 -7.84 -1.71
C LEU A 81 -8.48 -6.62 -2.29
N ILE A 82 -7.16 -6.54 -2.18
CA ILE A 82 -6.44 -5.36 -2.63
C ILE A 82 -5.59 -5.58 -3.87
N LYS A 83 -5.65 -6.78 -4.46
CA LYS A 83 -4.85 -7.04 -5.64
C LYS A 83 -5.12 -6.06 -6.76
N LYS A 84 -6.34 -5.61 -6.91
CA LYS A 84 -6.68 -4.67 -7.96
C LYS A 84 -5.99 -3.32 -7.79
N TYR A 85 -5.57 -3.00 -6.57
CA TYR A 85 -4.90 -1.73 -6.31
C TYR A 85 -3.40 -1.78 -6.60
N MET A 86 -2.87 -2.98 -6.81
CA MET A 86 -1.45 -3.17 -7.03
C MET A 86 -1.16 -3.24 -8.51
N ARG A 87 -0.18 -2.46 -8.94
CA ARG A 87 0.21 -2.47 -10.34
C ARG A 87 0.91 -3.79 -10.64
N LYS A 88 0.58 -4.36 -11.76
CA LYS A 88 1.23 -5.59 -12.19
C LYS A 88 2.64 -5.30 -12.64
N ALA A 89 3.55 -6.17 -12.25
CA ALA A 89 4.96 -6.00 -12.60
C ALA A 89 5.22 -6.38 -14.04
#